data_c44178b99a55f27b6c8f4ebd13233445
#
_entry.id   c44178b99a55f27b6c8f4ebd13233445
#
_cell.length_a   1.000
_cell.length_b   1.000
_cell.length_c   1.000
_cell.angle_alpha   90.00
_cell.angle_beta   90.00
_cell.angle_gamma   90.00
#
_symmetry.space_group_name_H-M   'P 1'
#
loop_
_entity.id
_entity.type
_entity.pdbx_description
1 polymer ?
#
loop_
_entity_poly.entity_id
_entity_poly.type
_entity_poly.pdbx_seq_one_letter_code
_entity_poly.pdbx_strand_id
1 'polypeptide(L)'
;MPEIKNNIFLITVLRQIPRLLGLLNRNPMSKSYGSFDRAYWHYRANDISCARQQEAVLTLALLYLHNFPGNIYYNNQQILEWINGSLKFTLSIQNYDGSFNEWYINERSFVGTSFVAAALAETLIILGKNKVRQYEKILNRLAKAADWIAGHTEVQVFNQLAGGVLALAKIATLLDKQAYKTSSQNKLAIIEKTQSPEGWWSEYGGPDIGYLSLMVDYLAKYHRLEPSEKVLTMIKMASAFLINFLHPNLTAGGEYMSRNTEYIIPSGFVYLAPLDENAKIITAFNFVALTAGAGIGPDSLDDRYLCYILYNXXXXFKKQKIRFIF
;
A
#
# COMPACT_ATOMS: atom_id res chain seq x y z
N MET A 1 0.43 29.18 -0.77
CA MET A 1 0.16 27.73 -0.66
C MET A 1 -1.33 27.54 -0.69
N PRO A 2 -1.91 26.94 -1.76
CA PRO A 2 -3.30 26.55 -1.70
C PRO A 2 -3.39 25.45 -0.65
N GLU A 3 -4.31 25.64 0.22
CA GLU A 3 -4.27 25.18 1.58
C GLU A 3 -4.51 23.70 1.67
N ILE A 4 -3.58 23.01 2.30
CA ILE A 4 -3.73 21.65 2.83
C ILE A 4 -5.06 21.49 3.61
N LYS A 5 -5.64 22.61 4.08
CA LYS A 5 -6.92 22.63 4.79
C LYS A 5 -8.09 21.98 4.04
N ASN A 6 -8.01 21.90 2.70
CA ASN A 6 -9.09 21.34 1.87
C ASN A 6 -8.68 20.09 1.08
N ASN A 7 -7.60 19.40 1.49
CA ASN A 7 -7.18 18.16 0.84
C ASN A 7 -8.09 17.01 1.30
N ILE A 8 -9.07 16.64 0.47
CA ILE A 8 -10.06 15.62 0.81
C ILE A 8 -9.40 14.27 1.14
N PHE A 9 -8.29 13.92 0.49
CA PHE A 9 -7.60 12.66 0.78
C PHE A 9 -7.09 12.62 2.22
N LEU A 10 -6.50 13.73 2.72
CA LEU A 10 -6.01 13.80 4.10
C LEU A 10 -7.16 13.86 5.10
N ILE A 11 -8.24 14.59 4.78
CA ILE A 11 -9.43 14.68 5.63
C ILE A 11 -10.03 13.28 5.80
N THR A 12 -10.17 12.53 4.70
CA THR A 12 -10.72 11.18 4.72
C THR A 12 -9.84 10.25 5.58
N VAL A 13 -8.51 10.33 5.43
CA VAL A 13 -7.60 9.54 6.28
C VAL A 13 -7.84 9.88 7.75
N LEU A 14 -7.80 11.18 8.12
CA LEU A 14 -7.92 11.59 9.54
C LEU A 14 -9.23 11.11 10.16
N ARG A 15 -10.33 11.13 9.40
CA ARG A 15 -11.63 10.63 9.88
C ARG A 15 -11.58 9.14 10.25
N GLN A 16 -10.74 8.36 9.55
CA GLN A 16 -10.65 6.90 9.77
C GLN A 16 -9.61 6.50 10.82
N ILE A 17 -8.75 7.42 11.29
CA ILE A 17 -7.71 7.04 12.26
C ILE A 17 -8.30 6.51 13.57
N PRO A 18 -9.37 7.10 14.16
CA PRO A 18 -9.96 6.49 15.36
C PRO A 18 -10.42 5.05 15.14
N ARG A 19 -11.00 4.74 13.96
CA ARG A 19 -11.40 3.38 13.59
C ARG A 19 -10.16 2.47 13.46
N LEU A 20 -9.11 2.93 12.75
CA LEU A 20 -7.86 2.17 12.62
C LEU A 20 -7.24 1.88 14.00
N LEU A 21 -7.23 2.86 14.90
CA LEU A 21 -6.71 2.68 16.27
C LEU A 21 -7.59 1.73 17.09
N GLY A 22 -8.88 1.61 16.74
CA GLY A 22 -9.78 0.61 17.34
C GLY A 22 -9.44 -0.82 16.93
N LEU A 23 -8.79 -1.00 15.76
CA LEU A 23 -8.32 -2.32 15.33
C LEU A 23 -7.01 -2.72 16.03
N LEU A 24 -6.23 -1.75 16.50
CA LEU A 24 -4.91 -1.98 17.08
C LEU A 24 -5.01 -2.51 18.51
N ASN A 25 -4.35 -3.60 18.82
CA ASN A 25 -4.18 -4.06 20.19
C ASN A 25 -3.15 -3.17 20.90
N ARG A 26 -3.63 -2.30 21.77
CA ARG A 26 -2.83 -1.30 22.50
C ARG A 26 -2.44 -1.73 23.92
N ASN A 27 -2.77 -2.97 24.32
CA ASN A 27 -2.43 -3.49 25.65
C ASN A 27 -1.01 -4.04 25.66
N PRO A 28 -0.03 -3.37 26.30
CA PRO A 28 1.36 -3.82 26.27
C PRO A 28 1.61 -5.16 26.99
N MET A 29 0.67 -5.61 27.83
CA MET A 29 0.76 -6.90 28.52
C MET A 29 0.28 -8.06 27.64
N SER A 30 -0.34 -7.77 26.50
CA SER A 30 -0.88 -8.79 25.59
C SER A 30 0.21 -9.38 24.70
N LYS A 31 0.17 -10.69 24.48
CA LYS A 31 1.05 -11.35 23.50
C LYS A 31 0.85 -10.83 22.08
N SER A 32 -0.34 -10.30 21.78
CA SER A 32 -0.69 -9.71 20.47
C SER A 32 -0.60 -8.18 20.47
N TYR A 33 0.12 -7.58 21.41
CA TYR A 33 0.36 -6.12 21.43
C TYR A 33 0.93 -5.67 20.09
N GLY A 34 0.28 -4.71 19.46
CA GLY A 34 0.68 -4.19 18.17
C GLY A 34 -0.05 -4.79 16.96
N SER A 35 -0.89 -5.83 17.19
CA SER A 35 -1.70 -6.43 16.12
C SER A 35 -2.83 -5.49 15.69
N PHE A 36 -3.01 -5.33 14.37
CA PHE A 36 -4.19 -4.62 13.82
C PHE A 36 -5.34 -5.57 13.48
N ASP A 37 -5.18 -6.86 13.70
CA ASP A 37 -6.21 -7.85 13.38
C ASP A 37 -7.13 -8.08 14.59
N ARG A 38 -8.21 -7.30 14.67
CA ARG A 38 -9.17 -7.37 15.77
C ARG A 38 -9.92 -8.71 15.80
N ALA A 39 -10.12 -9.35 14.65
CA ALA A 39 -10.73 -10.69 14.58
C ALA A 39 -9.85 -11.72 15.32
N TYR A 40 -8.54 -11.60 15.19
CA TYR A 40 -7.57 -12.47 15.86
C TYR A 40 -7.44 -12.13 17.36
N TRP A 41 -7.08 -10.86 17.70
CA TRP A 41 -6.66 -10.58 19.06
C TRP A 41 -7.83 -10.35 20.05
N HIS A 42 -8.98 -9.87 19.55
CA HIS A 42 -10.12 -9.49 20.40
C HIS A 42 -11.23 -10.54 20.35
N TYR A 43 -11.76 -10.79 19.15
CA TYR A 43 -12.89 -11.70 18.97
C TYR A 43 -12.48 -13.17 18.98
N ARG A 44 -11.20 -13.45 18.70
CA ARG A 44 -10.66 -14.80 18.60
C ARG A 44 -11.43 -15.66 17.59
N ALA A 45 -11.83 -15.00 16.51
CA ALA A 45 -12.54 -15.66 15.41
C ALA A 45 -11.59 -16.34 14.43
N ASN A 46 -10.30 -15.95 14.47
CA ASN A 46 -9.26 -16.50 13.59
C ASN A 46 -8.13 -17.13 14.43
N ASP A 47 -7.61 -18.26 13.98
CA ASP A 47 -6.49 -18.95 14.64
C ASP A 47 -5.15 -18.25 14.41
N ILE A 48 -5.03 -17.51 13.30
CA ILE A 48 -3.82 -16.73 12.97
C ILE A 48 -4.20 -15.27 12.73
N SER A 49 -3.22 -14.40 12.90
CA SER A 49 -3.39 -13.00 12.55
C SER A 49 -3.10 -12.80 11.06
N CYS A 50 -3.99 -12.13 10.35
CA CYS A 50 -3.79 -11.72 8.98
C CYS A 50 -2.57 -10.79 8.90
N ALA A 51 -1.54 -11.21 8.16
CA ALA A 51 -0.32 -10.42 8.02
C ALA A 51 -0.60 -9.08 7.33
N ARG A 52 -1.48 -9.07 6.33
CA ARG A 52 -1.78 -7.88 5.55
C ARG A 52 -2.34 -6.73 6.39
N GLN A 53 -3.10 -7.03 7.44
CA GLN A 53 -3.61 -5.96 8.32
C GLN A 53 -2.45 -5.23 9.02
N GLN A 54 -1.26 -5.84 9.14
CA GLN A 54 -0.10 -5.19 9.75
C GLN A 54 0.52 -4.10 8.85
N GLU A 55 0.11 -4.01 7.55
CA GLU A 55 0.48 -2.88 6.68
C GLU A 55 0.09 -1.52 7.29
N ALA A 56 -0.92 -1.50 8.15
CA ALA A 56 -1.40 -0.30 8.85
C ALA A 56 -0.31 0.41 9.66
N VAL A 57 0.79 -0.28 10.01
CA VAL A 57 1.93 0.36 10.69
C VAL A 57 2.50 1.52 9.87
N LEU A 58 2.47 1.41 8.54
CA LEU A 58 2.94 2.49 7.66
C LEU A 58 2.03 3.73 7.76
N THR A 59 0.72 3.56 7.92
CA THR A 59 -0.19 4.69 8.17
C THR A 59 0.23 5.44 9.44
N LEU A 60 0.51 4.72 10.54
CA LEU A 60 0.95 5.35 11.80
C LEU A 60 2.30 6.06 11.62
N ALA A 61 3.23 5.46 10.88
CA ALA A 61 4.54 6.06 10.64
C ALA A 61 4.43 7.38 9.86
N LEU A 62 3.57 7.40 8.83
CA LEU A 62 3.31 8.62 8.05
C LEU A 62 2.66 9.71 8.91
N LEU A 63 1.68 9.36 9.75
CA LEU A 63 1.05 10.31 10.69
C LEU A 63 2.07 10.87 11.68
N TYR A 64 2.93 10.01 12.21
CA TYR A 64 3.97 10.43 13.17
C TYR A 64 4.94 11.44 12.54
N LEU A 65 5.28 11.25 11.26
CA LEU A 65 6.34 12.05 10.61
C LEU A 65 5.85 13.35 9.97
N HIS A 66 4.58 13.44 9.60
CA HIS A 66 4.13 14.57 8.77
C HIS A 66 3.24 15.52 9.54
N ASN A 67 3.68 16.80 9.62
CA ASN A 67 2.89 17.87 10.19
C ASN A 67 1.97 18.47 9.13
N PHE A 68 0.65 18.25 9.29
CA PHE A 68 -0.36 18.87 8.43
C PHE A 68 -1.61 19.19 9.24
N PRO A 69 -2.45 20.14 8.79
CA PRO A 69 -3.61 20.57 9.57
C PRO A 69 -4.53 19.43 9.98
N GLY A 70 -4.86 19.38 11.26
CA GLY A 70 -5.73 18.35 11.84
C GLY A 70 -4.99 17.09 12.30
N ASN A 71 -3.71 16.92 11.98
CA ASN A 71 -2.95 15.74 12.40
C ASN A 71 -2.45 15.89 13.84
N ILE A 72 -3.25 15.43 14.80
CA ILE A 72 -2.89 15.43 16.24
C ILE A 72 -1.86 14.34 16.58
N TYR A 73 -1.52 13.48 15.63
CA TYR A 73 -0.61 12.33 15.81
C TYR A 73 0.84 12.68 15.47
N TYR A 74 1.09 13.88 14.93
CA TYR A 74 2.43 14.32 14.52
C TYR A 74 3.36 14.36 15.73
N ASN A 75 4.51 13.70 15.60
CA ASN A 75 5.57 13.61 16.63
C ASN A 75 5.03 13.15 18.01
N ASN A 76 3.95 12.39 18.01
CA ASN A 76 3.30 11.90 19.23
C ASN A 76 4.02 10.62 19.69
N GLN A 77 4.58 10.66 20.91
CA GLN A 77 5.39 9.54 21.44
C GLN A 77 4.57 8.26 21.59
N GLN A 78 3.28 8.34 21.91
CA GLN A 78 2.44 7.16 22.03
C GLN A 78 2.25 6.46 20.67
N ILE A 79 2.16 7.25 19.59
CA ILE A 79 2.11 6.68 18.22
C ILE A 79 3.42 5.92 17.93
N LEU A 80 4.57 6.49 18.30
CA LEU A 80 5.87 5.83 18.09
C LEU A 80 5.97 4.51 18.88
N GLU A 81 5.42 4.49 20.12
CA GLU A 81 5.33 3.25 20.92
C GLU A 81 4.48 2.19 20.20
N TRP A 82 3.33 2.59 19.67
CA TRP A 82 2.46 1.66 18.93
C TRP A 82 3.10 1.17 17.63
N ILE A 83 3.81 2.04 16.91
CA ILE A 83 4.59 1.63 15.71
C ILE A 83 5.60 0.53 16.10
N ASN A 84 6.37 0.75 17.16
CA ASN A 84 7.36 -0.23 17.61
C ASN A 84 6.71 -1.54 18.07
N GLY A 85 5.55 -1.48 18.73
CA GLY A 85 4.75 -2.65 19.08
C GLY A 85 4.29 -3.42 17.85
N SER A 86 3.81 -2.70 16.84
CA SER A 86 3.31 -3.31 15.59
C SER A 86 4.44 -3.95 14.79
N LEU A 87 5.60 -3.30 14.69
CA LEU A 87 6.77 -3.88 14.06
C LEU A 87 7.18 -5.19 14.76
N LYS A 88 7.25 -5.17 16.10
CA LYS A 88 7.58 -6.37 16.89
C LYS A 88 6.54 -7.48 16.67
N PHE A 89 5.25 -7.16 16.70
CA PHE A 89 4.18 -8.14 16.48
C PHE A 89 4.27 -8.74 15.08
N THR A 90 4.48 -7.91 14.05
CA THR A 90 4.58 -8.41 12.67
C THR A 90 5.72 -9.42 12.52
N LEU A 91 6.87 -9.16 13.15
CA LEU A 91 7.97 -10.14 13.14
C LEU A 91 7.58 -11.47 13.82
N SER A 92 6.70 -11.42 14.82
CA SER A 92 6.33 -12.64 15.58
C SER A 92 5.42 -13.59 14.79
N ILE A 93 4.74 -13.07 13.75
CA ILE A 93 3.86 -13.88 12.89
C ILE A 93 4.51 -14.28 11.57
N GLN A 94 5.78 -13.93 11.35
CA GLN A 94 6.53 -14.33 10.16
C GLN A 94 6.96 -15.80 10.27
N ASN A 95 6.72 -16.57 9.22
CA ASN A 95 7.14 -17.95 9.11
C ASN A 95 8.68 -18.08 9.13
N TYR A 96 9.19 -19.27 9.44
CA TYR A 96 10.65 -19.49 9.52
C TYR A 96 11.38 -19.26 8.20
N ASP A 97 10.67 -19.50 7.07
CA ASP A 97 11.21 -19.32 5.71
C ASP A 97 11.18 -17.88 5.23
N GLY A 98 10.60 -16.96 6.01
CA GLY A 98 10.52 -15.54 5.67
C GLY A 98 9.16 -15.12 5.13
N SER A 99 8.29 -16.05 4.78
CA SER A 99 6.95 -15.76 4.27
C SER A 99 5.99 -15.34 5.39
N PHE A 100 4.80 -14.89 4.99
CA PHE A 100 3.69 -14.57 5.90
C PHE A 100 2.42 -15.29 5.44
N ASN A 101 1.52 -15.53 6.40
CA ASN A 101 0.19 -16.07 6.15
C ASN A 101 -0.85 -14.96 6.17
N GLU A 102 -1.90 -15.10 5.39
CA GLU A 102 -3.01 -14.13 5.34
C GLU A 102 -4.32 -14.76 5.83
N TRP A 103 -4.69 -15.93 5.31
CA TRP A 103 -5.99 -16.54 5.54
C TRP A 103 -5.95 -17.77 6.44
N TYR A 104 -4.90 -18.61 6.31
CA TYR A 104 -4.84 -19.88 7.06
C TYR A 104 -3.38 -20.27 7.37
N ILE A 105 -3.24 -21.21 8.27
CA ILE A 105 -1.94 -21.69 8.76
C ILE A 105 -1.15 -22.34 7.60
N ASN A 106 0.13 -22.02 7.50
CA ASN A 106 1.06 -22.55 6.49
C ASN A 106 0.71 -22.17 5.04
N GLU A 107 -0.09 -21.13 4.85
CA GLU A 107 -0.46 -20.62 3.52
C GLU A 107 0.77 -20.14 2.72
N ARG A 108 1.70 -19.45 3.38
CA ARG A 108 2.86 -18.82 2.74
C ARG A 108 2.43 -17.94 1.56
N SER A 109 1.61 -16.96 1.90
CA SER A 109 0.95 -16.06 0.94
C SER A 109 1.96 -15.16 0.22
N PHE A 110 1.94 -15.15 -1.12
CA PHE A 110 2.78 -14.22 -1.90
C PHE A 110 2.36 -12.77 -1.63
N VAL A 111 1.05 -12.49 -1.66
CA VAL A 111 0.55 -11.14 -1.42
C VAL A 111 0.82 -10.71 0.03
N GLY A 112 0.57 -11.61 1.00
CA GLY A 112 0.84 -11.33 2.41
C GLY A 112 2.31 -11.01 2.66
N THR A 113 3.21 -11.74 1.99
CA THR A 113 4.66 -11.53 2.17
C THR A 113 5.12 -10.25 1.48
N SER A 114 4.76 -10.05 0.21
CA SER A 114 5.28 -8.94 -0.59
C SER A 114 4.75 -7.58 -0.09
N PHE A 115 3.46 -7.47 0.22
CA PHE A 115 2.87 -6.19 0.61
C PHE A 115 3.31 -5.78 2.02
N VAL A 116 3.32 -6.74 2.96
CA VAL A 116 3.82 -6.48 4.31
C VAL A 116 5.30 -6.08 4.27
N ALA A 117 6.13 -6.81 3.51
CA ALA A 117 7.55 -6.48 3.39
C ALA A 117 7.75 -5.08 2.79
N ALA A 118 6.96 -4.69 1.78
CA ALA A 118 7.02 -3.34 1.19
C ALA A 118 6.65 -2.26 2.21
N ALA A 119 5.59 -2.49 3.01
CA ALA A 119 5.14 -1.54 4.04
C ALA A 119 6.14 -1.42 5.19
N LEU A 120 6.70 -2.56 5.65
CA LEU A 120 7.73 -2.54 6.70
C LEU A 120 9.00 -1.84 6.20
N ALA A 121 9.45 -2.16 4.98
CA ALA A 121 10.65 -1.53 4.40
C ALA A 121 10.47 -0.01 4.31
N GLU A 122 9.32 0.46 3.81
CA GLU A 122 9.01 1.90 3.76
C GLU A 122 9.00 2.50 5.17
N THR A 123 8.40 1.80 6.13
CA THR A 123 8.36 2.27 7.53
C THR A 123 9.78 2.48 8.08
N LEU A 124 10.69 1.52 7.82
CA LEU A 124 12.11 1.66 8.24
C LEU A 124 12.81 2.81 7.52
N ILE A 125 12.58 2.96 6.22
CA ILE A 125 13.19 4.04 5.41
C ILE A 125 12.80 5.41 5.98
N ILE A 126 11.50 5.62 6.25
CA ILE A 126 11.03 6.95 6.65
C ILE A 126 11.32 7.28 8.12
N LEU A 127 11.33 6.27 9.02
CA LEU A 127 11.61 6.52 10.45
C LEU A 127 13.10 6.53 10.77
N GLY A 128 13.88 5.71 10.07
CA GLY A 128 15.31 5.57 10.34
C GLY A 128 15.62 4.79 11.61
N LYS A 129 16.87 4.45 11.77
CA LYS A 129 17.37 3.58 12.86
C LYS A 129 17.06 4.13 14.25
N ASN A 130 17.13 5.45 14.43
CA ASN A 130 17.02 6.09 15.76
C ASN A 130 15.59 6.03 16.34
N LYS A 131 14.55 5.81 15.53
CA LYS A 131 13.17 5.74 16.00
C LYS A 131 12.62 4.32 16.09
N VAL A 132 13.31 3.36 15.51
CA VAL A 132 12.84 1.98 15.42
C VAL A 132 13.65 1.09 16.37
N ARG A 133 12.97 0.51 17.36
CA ARG A 133 13.58 -0.47 18.27
C ARG A 133 13.86 -1.77 17.52
N GLN A 134 14.95 -2.45 17.89
CA GLN A 134 15.35 -3.71 17.26
C GLN A 134 15.53 -3.59 15.74
N TYR A 135 15.97 -2.44 15.26
CA TYR A 135 16.11 -2.12 13.84
C TYR A 135 16.83 -3.24 13.06
N GLU A 136 17.99 -3.70 13.58
CA GLU A 136 18.79 -4.75 12.92
C GLU A 136 18.04 -6.09 12.85
N LYS A 137 17.26 -6.40 13.88
CA LYS A 137 16.44 -7.62 13.88
C LYS A 137 15.35 -7.54 12.80
N ILE A 138 14.73 -6.36 12.64
CA ILE A 138 13.72 -6.16 11.59
C ILE A 138 14.37 -6.27 10.21
N LEU A 139 15.55 -5.68 10.01
CA LEU A 139 16.30 -5.81 8.75
C LEU A 139 16.59 -7.27 8.41
N ASN A 140 17.03 -8.07 9.39
CA ASN A 140 17.30 -9.48 9.18
C ASN A 140 16.04 -10.26 8.79
N ARG A 141 14.89 -9.90 9.35
CA ARG A 141 13.61 -10.53 9.01
C ARG A 141 13.11 -10.09 7.64
N LEU A 142 13.35 -8.83 7.26
CA LEU A 142 13.07 -8.33 5.91
C LEU A 142 13.96 -9.02 4.87
N ALA A 143 15.23 -9.31 5.21
CA ALA A 143 16.11 -10.08 4.30
C ALA A 143 15.51 -11.47 4.02
N LYS A 144 15.00 -12.16 5.05
CA LYS A 144 14.32 -13.46 4.86
C LYS A 144 13.09 -13.33 3.95
N ALA A 145 12.29 -12.27 4.14
CA ALA A 145 11.13 -12.02 3.27
C ALA A 145 11.59 -11.77 1.83
N ALA A 146 12.67 -11.02 1.63
CA ALA A 146 13.22 -10.74 0.30
C ALA A 146 13.76 -12.03 -0.35
N ASP A 147 14.45 -12.89 0.40
CA ASP A 147 14.91 -14.19 -0.10
C ASP A 147 13.71 -15.02 -0.58
N TRP A 148 12.65 -15.07 0.23
CA TRP A 148 11.43 -15.81 -0.12
C TRP A 148 10.76 -15.21 -1.37
N ILE A 149 10.56 -13.87 -1.42
CA ILE A 149 9.94 -13.19 -2.58
C ILE A 149 10.78 -13.41 -3.84
N ALA A 150 12.11 -13.35 -3.73
CA ALA A 150 13.02 -13.55 -4.87
C ALA A 150 12.84 -14.96 -5.47
N GLY A 151 12.65 -15.97 -4.60
CA GLY A 151 12.47 -17.38 -5.02
C GLY A 151 11.08 -17.75 -5.51
N HIS A 152 10.09 -16.86 -5.39
CA HIS A 152 8.69 -17.16 -5.76
C HIS A 152 8.17 -16.10 -6.74
N THR A 153 7.28 -16.49 -7.65
CA THR A 153 6.74 -15.58 -8.67
C THR A 153 5.24 -15.80 -8.81
N GLU A 154 4.47 -14.74 -8.65
CA GLU A 154 3.02 -14.72 -8.87
C GLU A 154 2.75 -14.37 -10.35
N VAL A 155 1.96 -15.18 -11.04
CA VAL A 155 1.68 -14.99 -12.48
C VAL A 155 0.19 -14.98 -12.81
N GLN A 156 -0.69 -15.07 -11.81
CA GLN A 156 -2.14 -15.00 -12.01
C GLN A 156 -2.71 -13.63 -11.59
N VAL A 157 -2.03 -12.96 -10.66
CA VAL A 157 -2.52 -11.72 -10.02
C VAL A 157 -1.37 -10.71 -10.03
N PHE A 158 -1.30 -9.90 -11.08
CA PHE A 158 -0.10 -9.10 -11.35
C PHE A 158 0.12 -7.94 -10.37
N ASN A 159 -0.93 -7.40 -9.74
CA ASN A 159 -0.70 -6.40 -8.69
C ASN A 159 0.12 -6.97 -7.52
N GLN A 160 -0.02 -8.27 -7.24
CA GLN A 160 0.77 -8.94 -6.19
C GLN A 160 2.25 -9.01 -6.59
N LEU A 161 2.52 -9.30 -7.87
CA LEU A 161 3.89 -9.31 -8.39
C LEU A 161 4.51 -7.91 -8.31
N ALA A 162 3.74 -6.85 -8.62
CA ALA A 162 4.21 -5.46 -8.51
C ALA A 162 4.56 -5.10 -7.05
N GLY A 163 3.78 -5.60 -6.09
CA GLY A 163 4.13 -5.47 -4.67
C GLY A 163 5.46 -6.13 -4.34
N GLY A 164 5.71 -7.32 -4.92
CA GLY A 164 7.00 -8.02 -4.78
C GLY A 164 8.16 -7.24 -5.39
N VAL A 165 7.96 -6.64 -6.57
CA VAL A 165 8.95 -5.75 -7.22
C VAL A 165 9.33 -4.62 -6.28
N LEU A 166 8.33 -3.92 -5.73
CA LEU A 166 8.56 -2.78 -4.84
C LEU A 166 9.24 -3.22 -3.53
N ALA A 167 8.79 -4.34 -2.93
CA ALA A 167 9.38 -4.86 -1.70
C ALA A 167 10.87 -5.15 -1.89
N LEU A 168 11.22 -5.88 -2.95
CA LEU A 168 12.62 -6.22 -3.26
C LEU A 168 13.46 -4.97 -3.49
N ALA A 169 12.95 -3.99 -4.25
CA ALA A 169 13.69 -2.76 -4.54
C ALA A 169 13.97 -1.97 -3.24
N LYS A 170 12.96 -1.83 -2.35
CA LYS A 170 13.15 -1.11 -1.07
C LYS A 170 14.11 -1.85 -0.14
N ILE A 171 14.00 -3.18 -0.06
CA ILE A 171 14.87 -3.97 0.80
C ILE A 171 16.31 -3.95 0.24
N ALA A 172 16.47 -3.97 -1.10
CA ALA A 172 17.78 -3.80 -1.75
C ALA A 172 18.45 -2.50 -1.29
N THR A 173 17.68 -1.40 -1.25
CA THR A 173 18.19 -0.09 -0.79
C THR A 173 18.57 -0.13 0.70
N LEU A 174 17.71 -0.73 1.54
CA LEU A 174 17.97 -0.80 3.00
C LEU A 174 19.19 -1.62 3.37
N LEU A 175 19.46 -2.70 2.61
CA LEU A 175 20.51 -3.67 2.92
C LEU A 175 21.74 -3.53 2.01
N ASP A 176 21.69 -2.63 1.03
CA ASP A 176 22.70 -2.46 -0.01
C ASP A 176 23.01 -3.82 -0.70
N LYS A 177 21.93 -4.53 -1.12
CA LYS A 177 22.07 -5.87 -1.72
C LYS A 177 21.66 -5.89 -3.18
N GLN A 178 22.65 -5.92 -4.08
CA GLN A 178 22.42 -5.95 -5.53
C GLN A 178 21.57 -7.15 -5.98
N ALA A 179 21.67 -8.30 -5.32
CA ALA A 179 20.90 -9.50 -5.68
C ALA A 179 19.38 -9.24 -5.61
N TYR A 180 18.91 -8.50 -4.61
CA TYR A 180 17.48 -8.15 -4.49
C TYR A 180 17.06 -7.14 -5.57
N LYS A 181 17.95 -6.21 -5.92
CA LYS A 181 17.69 -5.27 -7.02
C LYS A 181 17.53 -6.02 -8.35
N THR A 182 18.43 -6.96 -8.62
CA THR A 182 18.35 -7.83 -9.81
C THR A 182 17.06 -8.65 -9.83
N SER A 183 16.68 -9.26 -8.70
CA SER A 183 15.43 -10.02 -8.58
C SER A 183 14.20 -9.14 -8.84
N SER A 184 14.21 -7.91 -8.33
CA SER A 184 13.15 -6.91 -8.57
C SER A 184 13.03 -6.63 -10.08
N GLN A 185 14.16 -6.38 -10.75
CA GLN A 185 14.22 -6.09 -12.20
C GLN A 185 13.73 -7.27 -13.03
N ASN A 186 14.09 -8.50 -12.66
CA ASN A 186 13.63 -9.72 -13.35
C ASN A 186 12.11 -9.86 -13.26
N LYS A 187 11.52 -9.60 -12.08
CA LYS A 187 10.07 -9.65 -11.92
C LYS A 187 9.38 -8.49 -12.66
N LEU A 188 10.00 -7.32 -12.70
CA LEU A 188 9.50 -6.18 -13.49
C LEU A 188 9.46 -6.51 -14.99
N ALA A 189 10.46 -7.24 -15.50
CA ALA A 189 10.48 -7.69 -16.91
C ALA A 189 9.29 -8.63 -17.22
N ILE A 190 8.86 -9.45 -16.24
CA ILE A 190 7.66 -10.28 -16.40
C ILE A 190 6.42 -9.37 -16.52
N ILE A 191 6.31 -8.38 -15.64
CA ILE A 191 5.21 -7.41 -15.66
C ILE A 191 5.15 -6.70 -17.02
N GLU A 192 6.30 -6.22 -17.50
CA GLU A 192 6.40 -5.53 -18.80
C GLU A 192 5.87 -6.44 -19.94
N LYS A 193 6.34 -7.68 -19.98
CA LYS A 193 6.00 -8.63 -21.03
C LYS A 193 4.52 -9.03 -21.04
N THR A 194 3.85 -8.98 -19.88
CA THR A 194 2.47 -9.48 -19.73
C THR A 194 1.42 -8.39 -19.78
N GLN A 195 1.82 -7.12 -19.95
CA GLN A 195 0.85 -6.04 -20.10
C GLN A 195 0.05 -6.22 -21.40
N SER A 196 -1.27 -6.13 -21.30
CA SER A 196 -2.17 -6.12 -22.46
C SER A 196 -1.84 -4.92 -23.37
N PRO A 197 -2.00 -5.05 -24.69
CA PRO A 197 -1.90 -3.87 -25.56
C PRO A 197 -2.87 -2.74 -25.20
N GLU A 198 -3.96 -3.05 -24.49
CA GLU A 198 -4.91 -2.04 -23.99
C GLU A 198 -4.43 -1.34 -22.70
N GLY A 199 -3.39 -1.89 -22.03
CA GLY A 199 -2.79 -1.24 -20.85
C GLY A 199 -3.05 -1.94 -19.51
N TRP A 200 -3.88 -2.99 -19.46
CA TRP A 200 -4.20 -3.69 -18.20
C TRP A 200 -3.35 -4.96 -18.01
N TRP A 201 -3.41 -5.53 -16.83
CA TRP A 201 -2.83 -6.84 -16.49
C TRP A 201 -3.91 -7.75 -15.95
N SER A 202 -3.72 -9.07 -16.14
CA SER A 202 -4.68 -10.07 -15.69
C SER A 202 -4.79 -10.07 -14.15
N GLU A 203 -6.03 -10.06 -13.68
CA GLU A 203 -6.41 -10.22 -12.28
C GLU A 203 -7.47 -11.34 -12.23
N TYR A 204 -7.00 -12.57 -12.06
CA TYR A 204 -7.85 -13.78 -12.09
C TYR A 204 -8.58 -13.93 -13.44
N GLY A 205 -7.88 -13.70 -14.54
CA GLY A 205 -8.38 -13.96 -15.90
C GLY A 205 -8.98 -12.77 -16.62
N GLY A 206 -8.99 -11.58 -16.03
CA GLY A 206 -9.51 -10.36 -16.69
C GLY A 206 -9.00 -9.09 -16.05
N PRO A 207 -9.36 -7.92 -16.59
CA PRO A 207 -9.03 -6.65 -15.96
C PRO A 207 -9.93 -6.36 -14.76
N ASP A 208 -9.40 -5.62 -13.78
CA ASP A 208 -10.16 -5.11 -12.65
C ASP A 208 -9.62 -3.74 -12.24
N ILE A 209 -10.50 -2.77 -12.05
CA ILE A 209 -10.14 -1.37 -11.89
C ILE A 209 -9.44 -1.10 -10.55
N GLY A 210 -9.93 -1.67 -9.46
CA GLY A 210 -9.30 -1.50 -8.15
C GLY A 210 -7.91 -2.10 -8.13
N TYR A 211 -7.77 -3.33 -8.64
CA TYR A 211 -6.48 -4.01 -8.70
C TYR A 211 -5.52 -3.35 -9.70
N LEU A 212 -6.03 -2.83 -10.82
CA LEU A 212 -5.21 -2.05 -11.76
C LEU A 212 -4.71 -0.76 -11.09
N SER A 213 -5.56 -0.09 -10.32
CA SER A 213 -5.16 1.12 -9.59
C SER A 213 -4.08 0.80 -8.54
N LEU A 214 -4.16 -0.35 -7.89
CA LEU A 214 -3.14 -0.83 -6.96
C LEU A 214 -1.83 -1.16 -7.69
N MET A 215 -1.93 -1.78 -8.86
CA MET A 215 -0.79 -2.05 -9.76
C MET A 215 -0.05 -0.75 -10.11
N VAL A 216 -0.82 0.28 -10.56
CA VAL A 216 -0.27 1.61 -10.88
C VAL A 216 0.40 2.22 -9.64
N ASP A 217 -0.20 2.06 -8.46
CA ASP A 217 0.36 2.60 -7.21
C ASP A 217 1.74 1.99 -6.89
N TYR A 218 1.86 0.66 -6.98
CA TYR A 218 3.13 -0.02 -6.71
C TYR A 218 4.19 0.35 -7.75
N LEU A 219 3.83 0.37 -9.03
CA LEU A 219 4.78 0.73 -10.10
C LEU A 219 5.18 2.20 -10.03
N ALA A 220 4.27 3.11 -9.65
CA ALA A 220 4.58 4.52 -9.44
C ALA A 220 5.57 4.69 -8.26
N LYS A 221 5.37 3.95 -7.18
CA LYS A 221 6.30 3.94 -6.04
C LYS A 221 7.66 3.39 -6.44
N TYR A 222 7.68 2.34 -7.26
CA TYR A 222 8.93 1.80 -7.82
C TYR A 222 9.62 2.85 -8.70
N HIS A 223 8.88 3.49 -9.61
CA HIS A 223 9.43 4.53 -10.50
C HIS A 223 10.03 5.71 -9.73
N ARG A 224 9.44 6.07 -8.58
CA ARG A 224 10.00 7.12 -7.72
C ARG A 224 11.34 6.71 -7.09
N LEU A 225 11.53 5.42 -6.83
CA LEU A 225 12.77 4.88 -6.25
C LEU A 225 13.83 4.65 -7.35
N GLU A 226 13.40 4.08 -8.47
CA GLU A 226 14.23 3.69 -9.61
C GLU A 226 13.58 4.23 -10.89
N PRO A 227 13.88 5.48 -11.30
CA PRO A 227 13.26 6.07 -12.50
C PRO A 227 13.51 5.24 -13.75
N SER A 228 12.45 4.98 -14.53
CA SER A 228 12.49 4.12 -15.71
C SER A 228 11.41 4.55 -16.69
N GLU A 229 11.81 4.90 -17.92
CA GLU A 229 10.86 5.25 -18.99
C GLU A 229 9.92 4.09 -19.32
N LYS A 230 10.41 2.85 -19.24
CA LYS A 230 9.57 1.66 -19.46
C LYS A 230 8.42 1.61 -18.43
N VAL A 231 8.75 1.80 -17.13
CA VAL A 231 7.72 1.81 -16.08
C VAL A 231 6.75 2.97 -16.30
N LEU A 232 7.28 4.13 -16.64
CA LEU A 232 6.43 5.32 -16.91
C LEU A 232 5.46 5.03 -18.07
N THR A 233 5.93 4.42 -19.14
CA THR A 233 5.09 4.04 -20.28
C THR A 233 3.99 3.06 -19.85
N MET A 234 4.37 2.00 -19.11
CA MET A 234 3.41 1.00 -18.64
C MET A 234 2.27 1.64 -17.81
N ILE A 235 2.61 2.52 -16.86
CA ILE A 235 1.59 3.10 -15.98
C ILE A 235 0.74 4.16 -16.70
N LYS A 236 1.28 4.84 -17.74
CA LYS A 236 0.48 5.71 -18.62
C LYS A 236 -0.53 4.91 -19.44
N MET A 237 -0.13 3.76 -20.00
CA MET A 237 -1.05 2.86 -20.70
C MET A 237 -2.17 2.40 -19.77
N ALA A 238 -1.82 2.05 -18.52
CA ALA A 238 -2.81 1.64 -17.52
C ALA A 238 -3.79 2.79 -17.19
N SER A 239 -3.31 4.05 -17.13
CA SER A 239 -4.16 5.22 -16.92
C SER A 239 -5.12 5.41 -18.10
N ALA A 240 -4.62 5.21 -19.35
CA ALA A 240 -5.43 5.33 -20.56
C ALA A 240 -6.53 4.26 -20.62
N PHE A 241 -6.28 3.07 -20.10
CA PHE A 241 -7.31 2.03 -19.97
C PHE A 241 -8.34 2.41 -18.90
N LEU A 242 -7.86 2.74 -17.68
CA LEU A 242 -8.72 2.93 -16.51
C LEU A 242 -9.73 4.08 -16.70
N ILE A 243 -9.35 5.15 -17.41
CA ILE A 243 -10.22 6.32 -17.60
C ILE A 243 -11.56 5.93 -18.24
N ASN A 244 -11.62 4.86 -19.02
CA ASN A 244 -12.83 4.40 -19.71
C ASN A 244 -13.86 3.76 -18.76
N PHE A 245 -13.49 3.55 -17.49
CA PHE A 245 -14.35 2.88 -16.50
C PHE A 245 -14.74 3.81 -15.35
N LEU A 246 -14.60 5.12 -15.58
CA LEU A 246 -15.09 6.17 -14.68
C LEU A 246 -16.51 6.53 -15.10
N HIS A 247 -17.45 6.49 -14.18
CA HIS A 247 -18.88 6.65 -14.51
C HIS A 247 -19.37 8.08 -14.24
N PRO A 248 -20.37 8.56 -14.98
CA PRO A 248 -20.92 9.90 -14.75
C PRO A 248 -21.48 10.13 -13.34
N ASN A 249 -21.90 9.08 -12.65
CA ASN A 249 -22.41 9.15 -11.27
C ASN A 249 -21.28 9.12 -10.22
N LEU A 250 -20.03 9.25 -10.65
CA LEU A 250 -18.82 9.31 -9.79
C LEU A 250 -18.46 7.97 -9.13
N THR A 251 -18.97 6.84 -9.63
CA THR A 251 -18.48 5.50 -9.30
C THR A 251 -17.49 5.03 -10.37
N ALA A 252 -16.83 3.90 -10.14
CA ALA A 252 -15.85 3.33 -11.08
C ALA A 252 -15.87 1.81 -11.00
N GLY A 253 -15.65 1.13 -12.13
CA GLY A 253 -15.55 -0.32 -12.16
C GLY A 253 -16.88 -1.00 -11.85
N GLY A 254 -16.83 -2.14 -11.16
CA GLY A 254 -18.03 -2.87 -10.72
C GLY A 254 -18.19 -4.24 -11.33
N GLU A 255 -19.43 -4.73 -11.40
CA GLU A 255 -19.77 -6.13 -11.70
C GLU A 255 -19.28 -6.66 -13.06
N TYR A 256 -18.95 -5.78 -14.00
CA TYR A 256 -18.41 -6.19 -15.30
C TYR A 256 -16.89 -6.41 -15.29
N MET A 257 -16.26 -6.28 -14.12
CA MET A 257 -14.83 -6.49 -13.93
C MET A 257 -14.56 -7.86 -13.29
N SER A 258 -13.33 -8.37 -13.44
CA SER A 258 -12.98 -9.72 -12.98
C SER A 258 -13.09 -9.92 -11.46
N ARG A 259 -12.96 -8.84 -10.66
CA ARG A 259 -13.05 -8.89 -9.20
C ARG A 259 -14.13 -7.96 -8.65
N ASN A 260 -14.91 -7.34 -9.52
CA ASN A 260 -16.04 -6.48 -9.18
C ASN A 260 -15.66 -5.29 -8.29
N THR A 261 -14.41 -4.79 -8.37
CA THR A 261 -14.01 -3.69 -7.50
C THR A 261 -14.55 -2.36 -8.01
N GLU A 262 -14.89 -1.48 -7.05
CA GLU A 262 -15.47 -0.16 -7.32
C GLU A 262 -14.62 0.98 -6.71
N TYR A 263 -13.42 0.67 -6.21
CA TYR A 263 -12.54 1.66 -5.60
C TYR A 263 -11.34 1.94 -6.50
N ILE A 264 -10.74 3.11 -6.32
CA ILE A 264 -9.49 3.49 -7.00
C ILE A 264 -8.48 3.90 -5.92
N ILE A 265 -7.28 3.31 -5.96
CA ILE A 265 -6.15 3.71 -5.13
C ILE A 265 -5.55 4.98 -5.75
N PRO A 266 -5.62 6.16 -5.08
CA PRO A 266 -5.32 7.41 -5.77
C PRO A 266 -3.84 7.76 -5.88
N SER A 267 -2.97 7.23 -5.00
CA SER A 267 -1.61 7.78 -4.84
C SER A 267 -0.73 7.66 -6.08
N GLY A 268 -0.86 6.56 -6.83
CA GLY A 268 -0.13 6.39 -8.10
C GLY A 268 -0.52 7.45 -9.12
N PHE A 269 -1.82 7.73 -9.26
CA PHE A 269 -2.33 8.72 -10.21
C PHE A 269 -1.97 10.14 -9.78
N VAL A 270 -2.03 10.45 -8.48
CA VAL A 270 -1.57 11.75 -7.95
C VAL A 270 -0.11 11.99 -8.32
N TYR A 271 0.73 10.96 -8.21
CA TYR A 271 2.13 11.04 -8.62
C TYR A 271 2.27 11.30 -10.13
N LEU A 272 1.47 10.60 -10.93
CA LEU A 272 1.54 10.68 -12.40
C LEU A 272 0.89 11.93 -12.98
N ALA A 273 -0.02 12.58 -12.28
CA ALA A 273 -0.84 13.70 -12.82
C ALA A 273 -0.01 14.81 -13.51
N PRO A 274 1.20 15.17 -13.03
CA PRO A 274 2.03 16.14 -13.76
C PRO A 274 2.66 15.58 -15.05
N LEU A 275 2.62 14.27 -15.28
CA LEU A 275 3.33 13.57 -16.35
C LEU A 275 2.38 12.92 -17.36
N ASP A 276 1.06 12.91 -17.06
CA ASP A 276 0.07 12.16 -17.85
C ASP A 276 -1.34 12.75 -17.65
N GLU A 277 -1.97 13.13 -18.74
CA GLU A 277 -3.30 13.77 -18.70
C GLU A 277 -4.39 12.82 -18.21
N ASN A 278 -4.33 11.53 -18.56
CA ASN A 278 -5.30 10.53 -18.07
C ASN A 278 -5.19 10.39 -16.54
N ALA A 279 -3.98 10.31 -16.01
CA ALA A 279 -3.77 10.25 -14.56
C ALA A 279 -4.28 11.52 -13.87
N LYS A 280 -4.15 12.67 -14.51
CA LYS A 280 -4.67 13.94 -14.00
C LYS A 280 -6.22 13.90 -13.92
N ILE A 281 -6.87 13.38 -14.96
CA ILE A 281 -8.34 13.21 -14.98
C ILE A 281 -8.77 12.23 -13.86
N ILE A 282 -8.11 11.08 -13.72
CA ILE A 282 -8.41 10.11 -12.68
C ILE A 282 -8.25 10.75 -11.28
N THR A 283 -7.19 11.53 -11.09
CA THR A 283 -6.95 12.24 -9.81
C THR A 283 -8.08 13.22 -9.51
N ALA A 284 -8.49 14.03 -10.50
CA ALA A 284 -9.58 14.99 -10.35
C ALA A 284 -10.91 14.27 -10.08
N PHE A 285 -11.18 13.19 -10.80
CA PHE A 285 -12.38 12.35 -10.60
C PHE A 285 -12.44 11.83 -9.15
N ASN A 286 -11.35 11.23 -8.65
CA ASN A 286 -11.28 10.74 -7.26
C ASN A 286 -11.53 11.87 -6.26
N PHE A 287 -10.94 13.05 -6.50
CA PHE A 287 -11.14 14.21 -5.62
C PHE A 287 -12.62 14.59 -5.57
N VAL A 288 -13.26 14.69 -6.73
CA VAL A 288 -14.69 15.07 -6.83
C VAL A 288 -15.57 13.99 -6.18
N ALA A 289 -15.31 12.71 -6.49
CA ALA A 289 -16.10 11.58 -5.97
C ALA A 289 -16.05 11.54 -4.42
N LEU A 290 -14.86 11.65 -3.84
CA LEU A 290 -14.69 11.67 -2.38
C LEU A 290 -15.34 12.91 -1.74
N THR A 291 -15.24 14.05 -2.41
CA THR A 291 -15.85 15.31 -1.90
C THR A 291 -17.38 15.21 -1.90
N ALA A 292 -17.94 14.59 -2.93
CA ALA A 292 -19.39 14.38 -3.06
C ALA A 292 -19.91 13.21 -2.20
N GLY A 293 -19.03 12.38 -1.65
CA GLY A 293 -19.42 11.16 -0.95
C GLY A 293 -20.02 10.10 -1.86
N ALA A 294 -19.63 10.11 -3.15
CA ALA A 294 -20.22 9.24 -4.17
C ALA A 294 -19.37 8.01 -4.49
N GLY A 295 -18.05 8.14 -4.39
CA GLY A 295 -17.14 7.02 -4.69
C GLY A 295 -16.90 6.13 -3.47
N ILE A 296 -16.40 4.93 -3.73
CA ILE A 296 -15.95 4.03 -2.66
C ILE A 296 -14.63 4.56 -2.09
N GLY A 297 -14.68 5.01 -0.86
CA GLY A 297 -13.53 5.54 -0.14
C GLY A 297 -13.27 4.78 1.16
N PRO A 298 -12.26 5.20 1.95
CA PRO A 298 -11.92 4.51 3.19
C PRO A 298 -13.08 4.34 4.19
N ASP A 299 -14.05 5.23 4.17
CA ASP A 299 -15.23 5.16 5.05
C ASP A 299 -16.23 4.07 4.65
N SER A 300 -16.20 3.63 3.39
CA SER A 300 -17.08 2.57 2.86
C SER A 300 -16.44 1.18 2.91
N LEU A 301 -15.12 1.10 3.10
CA LEU A 301 -14.37 -0.15 3.08
C LEU A 301 -14.45 -0.85 4.43
N ASP A 302 -14.33 -2.19 4.41
CA ASP A 302 -14.26 -2.97 5.65
C ASP A 302 -12.94 -2.73 6.40
N ASP A 303 -12.86 -3.20 7.63
CA ASP A 303 -11.71 -2.99 8.53
C ASP A 303 -10.41 -3.57 7.96
N ARG A 304 -10.49 -4.65 7.23
CA ARG A 304 -9.32 -5.31 6.65
C ARG A 304 -8.74 -4.45 5.52
N TYR A 305 -9.59 -4.02 4.56
CA TYR A 305 -9.17 -3.15 3.47
C TYR A 305 -8.69 -1.79 3.99
N LEU A 306 -9.29 -1.28 5.06
CA LEU A 306 -8.85 -0.04 5.69
C LEU A 306 -7.36 -0.09 6.05
N CYS A 307 -6.89 -1.22 6.60
CA CYS A 307 -5.47 -1.40 6.96
C CYS A 307 -4.54 -1.29 5.76
N TYR A 308 -5.00 -1.67 4.56
CA TYR A 308 -4.19 -1.68 3.33
C TYR A 308 -4.18 -0.33 2.61
N ILE A 309 -5.22 0.46 2.76
CA ILE A 309 -5.50 1.58 1.86
C ILE A 309 -5.12 2.93 2.47
N LEU A 310 -5.25 3.10 3.79
CA LEU A 310 -5.08 4.42 4.40
C LEU A 310 -3.72 5.06 4.13
N TYR A 311 -2.64 4.29 4.12
CA TYR A 311 -1.32 4.87 3.87
C TYR A 311 -1.19 5.41 2.45
N ASN A 312 -1.95 4.90 1.52
CA ASN A 312 -1.99 5.40 0.13
C ASN A 312 -2.64 6.78 0.03
N UNK A 313 -3.48 6.93 0.81
CA UNK A 313 -4.15 8.19 0.80
C UNK A 313 -3.30 9.27 1.44
N UNK A 314 -2.35 8.79 2.27
CA UNK A 314 -1.42 9.67 2.86
C UNK A 314 -0.18 9.88 2.01
N UNK A 315 0.03 9.18 1.16
CA UNK A 315 1.10 9.30 0.24
C UNK A 315 0.97 10.47 -0.71
N UNK A 316 -0.02 10.94 -0.73
CA UNK A 316 -0.32 12.13 -1.46
C UNK A 316 0.17 13.39 -0.77
N PHE A 317 0.63 13.28 0.40
CA PHE A 317 1.15 14.43 1.16
C PHE A 317 2.57 14.86 0.73
N LYS A 318 3.38 13.98 0.20
CA LYS A 318 4.76 14.35 -0.22
C LYS A 318 4.69 15.41 -1.32
N LYS A 319 4.88 16.66 -0.94
CA LYS A 319 5.09 17.91 -1.73
C LYS A 319 4.85 17.79 -3.25
N GLN A 320 3.61 17.66 -3.65
CA GLN A 320 3.25 17.98 -5.03
C GLN A 320 2.39 19.26 -4.99
N LYS A 321 2.90 20.29 -5.64
CA LYS A 321 2.09 21.48 -5.94
C LYS A 321 1.13 21.10 -7.06
N ILE A 322 0.08 20.34 -6.73
CA ILE A 322 -0.98 20.11 -7.70
C ILE A 322 -1.84 21.36 -7.72
N ARG A 323 -1.67 22.16 -8.75
CA ARG A 323 -2.64 23.22 -9.06
C ARG A 323 -3.77 22.54 -9.83
N PHE A 324 -4.88 22.32 -9.17
CA PHE A 324 -6.11 22.01 -9.88
C PHE A 324 -6.54 23.31 -10.55
N ILE A 325 -6.43 23.35 -11.86
CA ILE A 325 -7.07 24.39 -12.68
C ILE A 325 -8.43 23.80 -13.04
N PHE A 326 -9.46 24.28 -12.38
CA PHE A 326 -10.85 23.96 -12.73
C PHE A 326 -11.26 24.78 -13.95
#